data_3033e0b8625d4b4c53af8c6a9df5f5a8
#
_entry.id   3033e0b8625d4b4c53af8c6a9df5f5a8
#
_cell.length_a   1.000
_cell.length_b   1.000
_cell.length_c   1.000
_cell.angle_alpha   90.00
_cell.angle_beta   90.00
_cell.angle_gamma   90.00
#
_symmetry.space_group_name_H-M   'P 1'
#
loop_
_entity.id
_entity.type
_entity.pdbx_description
1 polymer ?
#
loop_
_entity_poly.entity_id
_entity_poly.type
_entity_poly.pdbx_seq_one_letter_code
_entity_poly.pdbx_strand_id
1 'polypeptide(L)'
;MENQEKYINLSKLVEKLKKSEDPRRKYEYILWLGKKLKEPDSKILIAENKVKGCVSEVFVKATIKAGKLFWEGYSDALITKGLLAFLISGLNELTPNEV
;
A
#
# COMPACT_ATOMS: atom_id res chain seq x y z
N MET A 1 3.20 -0.81 23.11
CA MET A 1 1.83 -0.32 23.12
C MET A 1 1.66 1.02 22.44
N GLU A 2 2.53 2.00 22.70
CA GLU A 2 2.52 3.26 21.95
C GLU A 2 2.65 3.05 20.44
N ASN A 3 3.44 2.03 20.03
CA ASN A 3 3.65 1.72 18.62
C ASN A 3 2.39 1.22 17.91
N GLN A 4 1.45 0.59 18.64
CA GLN A 4 0.22 0.08 18.05
C GLN A 4 -0.75 1.19 17.67
N GLU A 5 -0.78 2.28 18.42
CA GLU A 5 -1.62 3.45 18.10
C GLU A 5 -1.14 4.15 16.83
N LYS A 6 0.19 4.21 16.62
CA LYS A 6 0.79 4.84 15.44
C LYS A 6 0.47 4.09 14.16
N TYR A 7 0.33 2.76 14.24
CA TYR A 7 0.11 1.90 13.07
C TYR A 7 -1.30 1.31 13.07
N ILE A 8 -2.28 2.07 13.54
CA ILE A 8 -3.64 1.55 13.71
C ILE A 8 -4.26 1.04 12.40
N ASN A 9 -4.03 1.73 11.29
CA ASN A 9 -4.56 1.31 10.00
C ASN A 9 -3.90 0.02 9.52
N LEU A 10 -2.58 -0.07 9.66
CA LEU A 10 -1.84 -1.27 9.30
C LEU A 10 -2.24 -2.45 10.19
N SER A 11 -2.38 -2.21 11.49
CA SER A 11 -2.80 -3.25 12.44
C SER A 11 -4.19 -3.80 12.11
N LYS A 12 -5.13 -2.93 11.75
CA LYS A 12 -6.48 -3.36 11.35
C LYS A 12 -6.45 -4.22 10.10
N LEU A 13 -5.63 -3.85 9.11
CA LEU A 13 -5.51 -4.62 7.88
C LEU A 13 -4.89 -5.99 8.13
N VAL A 14 -3.85 -6.05 8.95
CA VAL A 14 -3.20 -7.32 9.32
C VAL A 14 -4.17 -8.22 10.06
N GLU A 15 -4.96 -7.69 10.99
CA GLU A 15 -5.96 -8.49 11.71
C GLU A 15 -7.02 -9.06 10.78
N LYS A 16 -7.49 -8.27 9.81
CA LYS A 16 -8.45 -8.77 8.82
C LYS A 16 -7.89 -9.93 8.01
N LEU A 17 -6.61 -9.86 7.65
CA LEU A 17 -5.95 -10.97 6.95
C LEU A 17 -5.82 -12.20 7.83
N LYS A 18 -5.51 -12.01 9.11
CA LYS A 18 -5.35 -13.13 10.06
C LYS A 18 -6.66 -13.83 10.40
N LYS A 19 -7.78 -13.11 10.35
CA LYS A 19 -9.10 -13.68 10.68
C LYS A 19 -9.51 -14.79 9.75
N SER A 20 -9.08 -14.76 8.51
CA SER A 20 -9.38 -15.84 7.57
C SER A 20 -8.22 -16.81 7.52
N GLU A 21 -8.51 -18.10 7.77
CA GLU A 21 -7.55 -19.19 7.62
C GLU A 21 -7.50 -19.69 6.18
N ASP A 22 -8.51 -19.35 5.38
CA ASP A 22 -8.59 -19.78 3.98
C ASP A 22 -7.71 -18.88 3.09
N PRO A 23 -6.67 -19.45 2.46
CA PRO A 23 -5.79 -18.68 1.56
C PRO A 23 -6.54 -18.00 0.42
N ARG A 24 -7.63 -18.60 -0.07
CA ARG A 24 -8.45 -18.02 -1.14
C ARG A 24 -9.06 -16.70 -0.71
N ARG A 25 -9.60 -16.64 0.52
CA ARG A 25 -10.21 -15.42 1.06
C ARG A 25 -9.18 -14.32 1.26
N LYS A 26 -7.98 -14.67 1.71
CA LYS A 26 -6.88 -13.72 1.84
C LYS A 26 -6.51 -13.12 0.48
N TYR A 27 -6.42 -13.97 -0.54
CA TYR A 27 -6.12 -13.57 -1.90
C TYR A 27 -7.21 -12.65 -2.45
N GLU A 28 -8.48 -13.02 -2.28
CA GLU A 28 -9.61 -12.21 -2.72
C GLU A 28 -9.64 -10.84 -2.02
N TYR A 29 -9.30 -10.79 -0.74
CA TYR A 29 -9.21 -9.54 0.01
C TYR A 29 -8.14 -8.61 -0.56
N ILE A 30 -6.97 -9.16 -0.88
CA ILE A 30 -5.88 -8.39 -1.49
C ILE A 30 -6.31 -7.84 -2.85
N LEU A 31 -6.95 -8.65 -3.69
CA LEU A 31 -7.46 -8.19 -4.98
C LEU A 31 -8.50 -7.07 -4.81
N TRP A 32 -9.37 -7.20 -3.83
CA TRP A 32 -10.39 -6.20 -3.51
C TRP A 32 -9.75 -4.87 -3.10
N LEU A 33 -8.71 -4.91 -2.28
CA LEU A 33 -7.95 -3.71 -1.91
C LEU A 33 -7.36 -3.02 -3.14
N GLY A 34 -6.84 -3.80 -4.08
CA GLY A 34 -6.28 -3.25 -5.31
C GLY A 34 -7.30 -2.50 -6.14
N LYS A 35 -8.54 -2.97 -6.18
CA LYS A 35 -9.63 -2.28 -6.89
C LYS A 35 -9.97 -0.94 -6.26
N LYS A 36 -9.72 -0.79 -4.98
CA LYS A 36 -9.97 0.46 -4.26
C LYS A 36 -8.81 1.44 -4.32
N LEU A 37 -7.66 1.00 -4.78
CA LEU A 37 -6.50 1.88 -4.91
C LEU A 37 -6.81 2.99 -5.90
N LYS A 38 -6.67 4.23 -5.44
CA LYS A 38 -6.90 5.41 -6.28
C LYS A 38 -5.92 5.43 -7.44
N GLU A 39 -6.42 5.69 -8.65
CA GLU A 39 -5.55 5.89 -9.80
C GLU A 39 -4.62 7.07 -9.52
N PRO A 40 -3.31 6.89 -9.66
CA PRO A 40 -2.37 7.99 -9.43
C PRO A 40 -2.35 8.94 -10.61
N ASP A 41 -1.82 10.14 -10.37
CA ASP A 41 -1.51 11.07 -11.45
C ASP A 41 -0.47 10.39 -12.37
N SER A 42 -0.67 10.47 -13.68
CA SER A 42 0.24 9.91 -14.66
C SER A 42 1.68 10.43 -14.53
N LYS A 43 1.86 11.57 -13.89
CA LYS A 43 3.17 12.15 -13.62
C LYS A 43 4.06 11.29 -12.75
N ILE A 44 3.50 10.37 -11.96
CA ILE A 44 4.31 9.46 -11.14
C ILE A 44 4.89 8.31 -11.94
N LEU A 45 4.40 8.06 -13.16
CA LEU A 45 4.83 6.93 -13.99
C LEU A 45 6.15 7.27 -14.72
N ILE A 46 7.17 7.56 -13.94
CA ILE A 46 8.51 7.90 -14.43
C ILE A 46 9.54 6.94 -13.84
N ALA A 47 10.68 6.83 -14.52
CA ALA A 47 11.72 5.87 -14.14
C ALA A 47 12.19 6.02 -12.68
N GLU A 48 12.22 7.26 -12.17
CA GLU A 48 12.65 7.53 -10.79
C GLU A 48 11.76 6.86 -9.76
N ASN A 49 10.48 6.69 -10.07
CA ASN A 49 9.49 6.10 -9.16
C ASN A 49 9.30 4.61 -9.40
N LYS A 50 9.96 4.03 -10.38
CA LYS A 50 9.82 2.62 -10.70
C LYS A 50 10.56 1.75 -9.69
N VAL A 51 9.85 0.74 -9.16
CA VAL A 51 10.46 -0.23 -8.26
C VAL A 51 11.26 -1.22 -9.09
N LYS A 52 12.58 -1.28 -8.84
CA LYS A 52 13.49 -2.17 -9.55
C LYS A 52 13.39 -3.60 -9.02
N GLY A 53 13.64 -4.56 -9.90
CA GLY A 53 13.63 -5.97 -9.52
C GLY A 53 12.27 -6.62 -9.52
N CYS A 54 11.19 -5.88 -9.82
CA CYS A 54 9.85 -6.45 -9.99
C CYS A 54 9.65 -6.91 -11.42
N VAL A 55 9.03 -8.07 -11.58
CA VAL A 55 8.63 -8.58 -12.90
C VAL A 55 7.52 -7.71 -13.48
N SER A 56 6.58 -7.27 -12.63
CA SER A 56 5.51 -6.35 -13.01
C SER A 56 6.02 -4.92 -13.01
N GLU A 57 5.37 -4.03 -13.77
CA GLU A 57 5.62 -2.61 -13.67
C GLU A 57 5.00 -2.07 -12.39
N VAL A 58 5.83 -1.52 -11.51
CA VAL A 58 5.41 -0.95 -10.23
C VAL A 58 6.04 0.42 -10.07
N PHE A 59 5.19 1.41 -9.80
CA PHE A 59 5.61 2.78 -9.54
C PHE A 59 5.09 3.22 -8.17
N VAL A 60 5.94 3.88 -7.40
CA VAL A 60 5.59 4.36 -6.06
C VAL A 60 6.17 5.75 -5.86
N LYS A 61 5.35 6.65 -5.34
CA LYS A 61 5.80 8.00 -4.97
C LYS A 61 5.27 8.38 -3.61
N ALA A 62 6.14 8.95 -2.78
CA ALA A 62 5.77 9.53 -1.50
C ALA A 62 5.83 11.05 -1.57
N THR A 63 4.85 11.70 -0.96
CA THR A 63 4.80 13.16 -0.83
C THR A 63 4.66 13.50 0.64
N ILE A 64 5.40 14.52 1.12
CA ILE A 64 5.31 14.98 2.50
C ILE A 64 4.40 16.18 2.57
N LYS A 65 3.36 16.13 3.43
CA LYS A 65 2.47 17.25 3.73
C LYS A 65 2.27 17.33 5.24
N ALA A 66 2.51 18.48 5.81
CA ALA A 66 2.39 18.69 7.27
C ALA A 66 3.17 17.66 8.09
N GLY A 67 4.35 17.27 7.62
CA GLY A 67 5.21 16.30 8.29
C GLY A 67 4.80 14.84 8.14
N LYS A 68 3.75 14.56 7.37
CA LYS A 68 3.25 13.19 7.15
C LYS A 68 3.45 12.77 5.71
N LEU A 69 3.67 11.47 5.52
CA LEU A 69 3.84 10.88 4.19
C LEU A 69 2.49 10.48 3.60
N PHE A 70 2.33 10.80 2.33
CA PHE A 70 1.20 10.36 1.51
C PHE A 70 1.75 9.61 0.31
N TRP A 71 1.27 8.39 0.11
CA TRP A 71 1.78 7.48 -0.90
C TRP A 71 0.82 7.36 -2.07
N GLU A 72 1.39 7.32 -3.26
CA GLU A 72 0.68 6.96 -4.48
C GLU A 72 1.40 5.77 -5.10
N GLY A 73 0.64 4.89 -5.74
CA GLY A 73 1.23 3.71 -6.35
C GLY A 73 0.44 3.24 -7.56
N TYR A 74 1.14 2.54 -8.43
CA TYR A 74 0.59 1.92 -9.63
C TYR A 74 1.24 0.57 -9.84
N SER A 75 0.45 -0.39 -10.32
CA SER A 75 0.96 -1.66 -10.87
C SER A 75 0.05 -2.15 -11.98
N ASP A 76 0.65 -2.77 -12.99
CA ASP A 76 -0.08 -3.43 -14.07
C ASP A 76 -0.57 -4.83 -13.69
N ALA A 77 -0.08 -5.37 -12.57
CA ALA A 77 -0.48 -6.70 -12.10
C ALA A 77 -1.47 -6.58 -10.93
N LEU A 78 -2.56 -7.34 -11.00
CA LEU A 78 -3.66 -7.24 -10.04
C LEU A 78 -3.25 -7.56 -8.60
N ILE A 79 -2.49 -8.62 -8.40
CA ILE A 79 -2.07 -9.00 -7.03
C ILE A 79 -1.07 -7.99 -6.47
N THR A 80 -0.15 -7.51 -7.28
CA THR A 80 0.82 -6.49 -6.86
C THR A 80 0.11 -5.17 -6.53
N LYS A 81 -0.90 -4.81 -7.33
CA LYS A 81 -1.74 -3.63 -7.08
C LYS A 81 -2.43 -3.75 -5.71
N GLY A 82 -2.94 -4.94 -5.39
CA GLY A 82 -3.55 -5.20 -4.09
C GLY A 82 -2.59 -5.06 -2.94
N LEU A 83 -1.37 -5.58 -3.09
CA LEU A 83 -0.32 -5.44 -2.08
C LEU A 83 0.10 -3.98 -1.90
N LEU A 84 0.20 -3.21 -2.98
CA LEU A 84 0.44 -1.78 -2.91
C LEU A 84 -0.67 -1.07 -2.13
N ALA A 85 -1.92 -1.38 -2.43
CA ALA A 85 -3.07 -0.80 -1.74
C ALA A 85 -3.02 -1.10 -0.25
N PHE A 86 -2.66 -2.32 0.11
CA PHE A 86 -2.49 -2.74 1.51
C PHE A 86 -1.44 -1.87 2.21
N LEU A 87 -0.26 -1.75 1.62
CA LEU A 87 0.83 -0.98 2.20
C LEU A 87 0.51 0.52 2.28
N ILE A 88 -0.05 1.08 1.22
CA ILE A 88 -0.42 2.48 1.17
C ILE A 88 -1.46 2.79 2.24
N SER A 89 -2.49 1.96 2.37
CA SER A 89 -3.53 2.16 3.38
C SER A 89 -2.97 2.09 4.80
N GLY A 90 -1.96 1.24 5.02
CA GLY A 90 -1.34 1.09 6.33
C GLY A 90 -0.32 2.15 6.66
N LEU A 91 0.37 2.70 5.66
CA LEU A 91 1.50 3.61 5.86
C LEU A 91 1.17 5.09 5.60
N ASN A 92 0.01 5.40 4.99
CA ASN A 92 -0.38 6.78 4.77
C ASN A 92 -0.54 7.53 6.09
N GLU A 93 -0.17 8.81 6.06
CA GLU A 93 -0.25 9.74 7.18
C GLU A 93 0.73 9.44 8.32
N LEU A 94 1.66 8.53 8.13
CA LEU A 94 2.76 8.34 9.08
C LEU A 94 3.87 9.35 8.78
N THR A 95 4.67 9.66 9.81
CA THR A 95 5.85 10.49 9.62
C THR A 95 6.98 9.66 9.01
N PRO A 96 8.00 10.30 8.38
CA PRO A 96 9.15 9.55 7.85
C PRO A 96 9.84 8.65 8.88
N ASN A 97 9.86 9.07 10.15
CA ASN A 97 10.48 8.28 11.21
C ASN A 97 9.66 7.04 11.59
N GLU A 98 8.36 7.05 11.31
CA GLU A 98 7.47 5.94 11.65
C GLU A 98 7.40 4.86 10.56
N VAL A 99 7.79 5.20 9.35
CA VAL A 99 7.77 4.26 8.21
C VAL A 99 9.01 3.34 8.18
#